data_98f1dae28bcb244ba5a0194a4aa7f2f1
#
_entry.id   98f1dae28bcb244ba5a0194a4aa7f2f1
#
_cell.length_a   1.000
_cell.length_b   1.000
_cell.length_c   1.000
_cell.angle_alpha   90.00
_cell.angle_beta   90.00
_cell.angle_gamma   90.00
#
_symmetry.space_group_name_H-M   'P 1'
#
loop_
_entity.id
_entity.type
_entity.pdbx_description
1 polymer ?
#
loop_
_entity_poly.entity_id
_entity_poly.type
_entity_poly.pdbx_seq_one_letter_code
_entity_poly.pdbx_strand_id
1 'polypeptide(L)'
;MAGHSKFKNIQHRKGAQDKKRAKLFAKISKEITVAAKLGMPDPASNPRLRSAISLARSQNMPKDNIERAVKKSSDENSETYEEVRYEGFGPSGVGIIVETLTDNRNRTAGDIRAIFSKCGGNLGENGSVSFMFNHYGKINVPKKIMDFEQIFDIAIECGAE
;
A
#
# COMPACT_ATOMS: atom_id res chain seq x y z
N MET A 1 8.54 44.56 3.49
CA MET A 1 7.86 43.60 2.59
C MET A 1 8.22 42.12 2.81
N ALA A 2 8.52 41.71 4.06
CA ALA A 2 8.92 40.32 4.37
C ALA A 2 7.73 39.35 4.69
N GLY A 3 6.52 39.85 4.87
CA GLY A 3 5.38 39.02 5.29
C GLY A 3 4.77 38.13 4.19
N HIS A 4 4.77 38.57 2.94
CA HIS A 4 4.19 37.83 1.82
C HIS A 4 4.96 36.57 1.40
N SER A 5 6.29 36.54 1.59
CA SER A 5 7.15 35.40 1.28
C SER A 5 6.91 34.23 2.26
N LYS A 6 6.75 34.52 3.55
CA LYS A 6 6.54 33.51 4.60
C LYS A 6 5.18 32.83 4.45
N PHE A 7 4.12 33.59 4.13
CA PHE A 7 2.78 33.05 3.90
C PHE A 7 2.72 32.15 2.66
N LYS A 8 3.30 32.58 1.53
CA LYS A 8 3.40 31.75 0.32
C LYS A 8 4.16 30.45 0.56
N ASN A 9 5.27 30.48 1.29
CA ASN A 9 6.03 29.28 1.62
C ASN A 9 5.24 28.30 2.50
N ILE A 10 4.46 28.80 3.46
CA ILE A 10 3.57 27.98 4.30
C ILE A 10 2.46 27.37 3.43
N GLN A 11 1.85 28.14 2.53
CA GLN A 11 0.79 27.67 1.63
C GLN A 11 1.31 26.60 0.65
N HIS A 12 2.52 26.76 0.09
CA HIS A 12 3.15 25.76 -0.77
C HIS A 12 3.48 24.47 -0.02
N ARG A 13 4.00 24.55 1.20
CA ARG A 13 4.29 23.38 2.04
C ARG A 13 3.01 22.64 2.43
N LYS A 14 1.98 23.35 2.83
CA LYS A 14 0.67 22.78 3.17
C LYS A 14 0.05 22.10 1.95
N GLY A 15 0.03 22.76 0.80
CA GLY A 15 -0.51 22.21 -0.45
C GLY A 15 0.24 20.95 -0.93
N ALA A 16 1.57 20.89 -0.76
CA ALA A 16 2.35 19.69 -1.08
C ALA A 16 2.04 18.53 -0.12
N GLN A 17 1.84 18.81 1.15
CA GLN A 17 1.49 17.84 2.18
C GLN A 17 0.06 17.32 1.97
N ASP A 18 -0.89 18.20 1.65
CA ASP A 18 -2.27 17.84 1.34
C ASP A 18 -2.34 16.95 0.09
N LYS A 19 -1.56 17.25 -0.96
CA LYS A 19 -1.44 16.39 -2.16
C LYS A 19 -0.89 15.00 -1.85
N LYS A 20 0.13 14.90 -0.99
CA LYS A 20 0.67 13.59 -0.56
C LYS A 20 -0.37 12.78 0.21
N ARG A 21 -1.09 13.44 1.13
CA ARG A 21 -2.16 12.82 1.92
C ARG A 21 -3.32 12.35 1.04
N ALA A 22 -3.75 13.16 0.07
CA ALA A 22 -4.78 12.79 -0.88
C ALA A 22 -4.40 11.56 -1.72
N LYS A 23 -3.14 11.48 -2.20
CA LYS A 23 -2.62 10.31 -2.92
C LYS A 23 -2.60 9.06 -2.03
N LEU A 24 -2.18 9.19 -0.79
CA LEU A 24 -2.18 8.09 0.18
C LEU A 24 -3.60 7.59 0.43
N PHE A 25 -4.53 8.50 0.69
CA PHE A 25 -5.93 8.15 0.91
C PHE A 25 -6.58 7.49 -0.31
N ALA A 26 -6.25 7.95 -1.52
CA ALA A 26 -6.72 7.31 -2.74
C ALA A 26 -6.22 5.86 -2.87
N LYS A 27 -4.95 5.59 -2.54
CA LYS A 27 -4.39 4.23 -2.53
C LYS A 27 -5.09 3.34 -1.49
N ILE A 28 -5.26 3.83 -0.27
CA ILE A 28 -5.93 3.08 0.81
C ILE A 28 -7.40 2.81 0.45
N SER A 29 -8.11 3.79 -0.13
CA SER A 29 -9.49 3.61 -0.58
C SER A 29 -9.60 2.53 -1.66
N LYS A 30 -8.66 2.50 -2.63
CA LYS A 30 -8.61 1.43 -3.64
C LYS A 30 -8.43 0.07 -2.98
N GLU A 31 -7.46 -0.07 -2.07
CA GLU A 31 -7.21 -1.32 -1.36
C GLU A 31 -8.44 -1.79 -0.58
N ILE A 32 -9.13 -0.90 0.14
CA ILE A 32 -10.37 -1.21 0.85
C ILE A 32 -11.45 -1.71 -0.12
N THR A 33 -11.65 -1.01 -1.25
CA THR A 33 -12.65 -1.38 -2.26
C THR A 33 -12.34 -2.75 -2.87
N VAL A 34 -11.07 -3.00 -3.23
CA VAL A 34 -10.65 -4.29 -3.81
C VAL A 34 -10.76 -5.42 -2.78
N ALA A 35 -10.30 -5.19 -1.55
CA ALA A 35 -10.40 -6.19 -0.49
C ALA A 35 -11.87 -6.58 -0.19
N ALA A 36 -12.77 -5.59 -0.19
CA ALA A 36 -14.21 -5.83 0.00
C ALA A 36 -14.87 -6.52 -1.22
N LYS A 37 -14.39 -6.23 -2.45
CA LYS A 37 -14.94 -6.81 -3.69
C LYS A 37 -14.49 -8.25 -3.92
N LEU A 38 -13.22 -8.58 -3.59
CA LEU A 38 -12.67 -9.93 -3.76
C LEU A 38 -13.01 -10.88 -2.61
N GLY A 39 -13.40 -10.33 -1.47
CA GLY A 39 -13.82 -11.09 -0.30
C GLY A 39 -15.20 -10.66 0.17
N MET A 40 -15.45 -10.80 1.47
CA MET A 40 -16.68 -10.29 2.06
C MET A 40 -16.53 -8.81 2.46
N PRO A 41 -17.58 -7.98 2.31
CA PRO A 41 -17.53 -6.56 2.71
C PRO A 41 -17.63 -6.36 4.24
N ASP A 42 -17.38 -7.40 5.01
CA ASP A 42 -17.35 -7.41 6.47
C ASP A 42 -15.91 -7.64 6.98
N PRO A 43 -15.34 -6.67 7.74
CA PRO A 43 -13.99 -6.81 8.29
C PRO A 43 -13.82 -7.98 9.26
N ALA A 44 -14.90 -8.46 9.91
CA ALA A 44 -14.84 -9.61 10.81
C ALA A 44 -14.47 -10.88 10.06
N SER A 45 -15.00 -11.03 8.85
CA SER A 45 -14.84 -12.21 7.99
C SER A 45 -13.76 -12.06 6.92
N ASN A 46 -13.19 -10.83 6.75
CA ASN A 46 -12.22 -10.53 5.71
C ASN A 46 -10.93 -9.94 6.31
N PRO A 47 -9.88 -10.77 6.51
CA PRO A 47 -8.61 -10.32 7.10
C PRO A 47 -7.92 -9.20 6.29
N ARG A 48 -7.98 -9.26 4.95
CA ARG A 48 -7.41 -8.24 4.06
C ARG A 48 -8.12 -6.90 4.26
N LEU A 49 -9.45 -6.91 4.27
CA LEU A 49 -10.24 -5.70 4.53
C LEU A 49 -9.99 -5.13 5.92
N ARG A 50 -9.88 -5.99 6.93
CA ARG A 50 -9.53 -5.59 8.29
C ARG A 50 -8.18 -4.89 8.37
N SER A 51 -7.17 -5.43 7.70
CA SER A 51 -5.82 -4.84 7.62
C SER A 51 -5.83 -3.49 6.91
N ALA A 52 -6.54 -3.39 5.78
CA ALA A 52 -6.68 -2.14 5.01
C ALA A 52 -7.40 -1.04 5.84
N ILE A 53 -8.45 -1.40 6.58
CA ILE A 53 -9.16 -0.48 7.48
C ILE A 53 -8.26 -0.06 8.65
N SER A 54 -7.48 -0.98 9.21
CA SER A 54 -6.52 -0.66 10.28
C SER A 54 -5.46 0.34 9.79
N LEU A 55 -4.92 0.13 8.60
CA LEU A 55 -4.01 1.08 7.95
C LEU A 55 -4.68 2.44 7.71
N ALA A 56 -5.93 2.47 7.23
CA ALA A 56 -6.67 3.71 7.02
C ALA A 56 -6.80 4.52 8.32
N ARG A 57 -7.14 3.85 9.43
CA ARG A 57 -7.26 4.46 10.75
C ARG A 57 -5.92 4.99 11.26
N SER A 58 -4.83 4.23 11.10
CA SER A 58 -3.48 4.66 11.50
C SER A 58 -3.01 5.92 10.73
N GLN A 59 -3.51 6.11 9.51
CA GLN A 59 -3.25 7.29 8.69
C GLN A 59 -4.27 8.43 8.91
N ASN A 60 -5.12 8.32 9.93
CA ASN A 60 -6.17 9.29 10.25
C ASN A 60 -7.15 9.55 9.08
N MET A 61 -7.50 8.51 8.33
CA MET A 61 -8.55 8.61 7.31
C MET A 61 -9.91 8.74 8.00
N PRO A 62 -10.76 9.70 7.59
CA PRO A 62 -12.11 9.86 8.12
C PRO A 62 -12.94 8.58 7.95
N LYS A 63 -13.75 8.27 8.96
CA LYS A 63 -14.63 7.09 8.98
C LYS A 63 -15.53 7.02 7.75
N ASP A 64 -16.13 8.15 7.35
CA ASP A 64 -17.00 8.25 6.18
C ASP A 64 -16.30 7.88 4.87
N ASN A 65 -14.99 8.15 4.77
CA ASN A 65 -14.20 7.77 3.59
C ASN A 65 -13.97 6.25 3.55
N ILE A 66 -13.75 5.63 4.69
CA ILE A 66 -13.61 4.17 4.83
C ILE A 66 -14.92 3.49 4.46
N GLU A 67 -16.04 3.94 5.02
CA GLU A 67 -17.37 3.39 4.76
C GLU A 67 -17.77 3.53 3.29
N ARG A 68 -17.49 4.70 2.67
CA ARG A 68 -17.70 4.90 1.23
C ARG A 68 -16.86 3.96 0.38
N ALA A 69 -15.61 3.70 0.75
CA ALA A 69 -14.75 2.79 0.02
C ALA A 69 -15.26 1.33 0.11
N VAL A 70 -15.74 0.90 1.28
CA VAL A 70 -16.38 -0.41 1.44
C VAL A 70 -17.66 -0.49 0.61
N LYS A 71 -18.53 0.52 0.71
CA LYS A 71 -19.81 0.55 -0.04
C LYS A 71 -19.59 0.54 -1.56
N LYS A 72 -18.52 1.18 -2.06
CA LYS A 72 -18.18 1.19 -3.48
C LYS A 72 -17.91 -0.21 -4.04
N SER A 73 -17.54 -1.19 -3.21
CA SER A 73 -17.30 -2.57 -3.66
C SER A 73 -18.56 -3.26 -4.17
N SER A 74 -19.75 -2.85 -3.69
CA SER A 74 -21.04 -3.40 -4.07
C SER A 74 -21.64 -2.73 -5.32
N ASP A 75 -20.98 -1.72 -5.88
CA ASP A 75 -21.42 -1.04 -7.09
C ASP A 75 -20.96 -1.84 -8.32
N GLU A 76 -21.90 -2.32 -9.13
CA GLU A 76 -21.63 -3.09 -10.36
C GLU A 76 -20.85 -2.26 -11.40
N ASN A 77 -21.03 -0.93 -11.39
CA ASN A 77 -20.29 0.00 -12.24
C ASN A 77 -18.94 0.43 -11.66
N SER A 78 -18.53 -0.13 -10.50
CA SER A 78 -17.23 0.20 -9.94
C SER A 78 -16.10 -0.34 -10.81
N GLU A 79 -15.05 0.49 -10.99
CA GLU A 79 -13.83 0.11 -11.68
C GLU A 79 -13.32 -1.25 -11.18
N THR A 80 -13.05 -2.15 -12.12
CA THR A 80 -12.44 -3.44 -11.79
C THR A 80 -10.94 -3.26 -11.76
N TYR A 81 -10.35 -3.49 -10.59
CA TYR A 81 -8.89 -3.42 -10.42
C TYR A 81 -8.29 -4.83 -10.51
N GLU A 82 -7.17 -4.93 -11.22
CA GLU A 82 -6.31 -6.11 -11.27
C GLU A 82 -5.09 -5.91 -10.37
N GLU A 83 -4.64 -6.97 -9.73
CA GLU A 83 -3.34 -7.03 -9.07
C GLU A 83 -2.29 -7.40 -10.10
N VAL A 84 -1.31 -6.54 -10.31
CA VAL A 84 -0.22 -6.78 -11.24
C VAL A 84 1.11 -6.53 -10.55
N ARG A 85 2.00 -7.52 -10.62
CA ARG A 85 3.37 -7.42 -10.12
C ARG A 85 4.30 -7.09 -11.28
N TYR A 86 5.18 -6.14 -11.05
CA TYR A 86 6.27 -5.77 -11.93
C TYR A 86 7.59 -6.01 -11.22
N GLU A 87 8.56 -6.49 -11.96
CA GLU A 87 9.89 -6.81 -11.45
C GLU A 87 10.95 -6.09 -12.27
N GLY A 88 12.05 -5.71 -11.66
CA GLY A 88 13.12 -5.03 -12.37
C GLY A 88 14.32 -4.73 -11.49
N PHE A 89 15.30 -4.11 -12.08
CA PHE A 89 16.54 -3.72 -11.43
C PHE A 89 16.64 -2.20 -11.35
N GLY A 90 16.93 -1.71 -10.17
CA GLY A 90 17.35 -0.32 -9.95
C GLY A 90 18.83 -0.11 -10.28
N PRO A 91 19.35 1.10 -10.04
CA PRO A 91 20.77 1.38 -10.18
C PRO A 91 21.61 0.38 -9.37
N SER A 92 22.77 0.03 -9.89
CA SER A 92 23.70 -0.93 -9.27
C SER A 92 23.14 -2.36 -9.08
N GLY A 93 22.11 -2.75 -9.84
CA GLY A 93 21.57 -4.10 -9.84
C GLY A 93 20.68 -4.43 -8.64
N VAL A 94 20.15 -3.42 -7.94
CA VAL A 94 19.22 -3.64 -6.82
C VAL A 94 17.90 -4.19 -7.37
N GLY A 95 17.47 -5.37 -6.91
CA GLY A 95 16.18 -5.96 -7.24
C GLY A 95 15.02 -5.14 -6.67
N ILE A 96 14.00 -4.92 -7.48
CA ILE A 96 12.79 -4.15 -7.09
C ILE A 96 11.56 -4.91 -7.53
N ILE A 97 10.65 -5.16 -6.59
CA ILE A 97 9.29 -5.65 -6.85
C ILE A 97 8.31 -4.51 -6.65
N VAL A 98 7.43 -4.30 -7.62
CA VAL A 98 6.36 -3.30 -7.55
C VAL A 98 5.00 -4.00 -7.67
N GLU A 99 4.24 -4.01 -6.59
CA GLU A 99 2.87 -4.49 -6.60
C GLU A 99 1.91 -3.34 -6.85
N THR A 100 0.98 -3.54 -7.77
CA THR A 100 0.05 -2.50 -8.21
C THR A 100 -1.39 -3.00 -8.20
N LEU A 101 -2.31 -2.06 -7.95
CA LEU A 101 -3.74 -2.22 -8.23
C LEU A 101 -4.08 -1.28 -9.38
N THR A 102 -4.46 -1.83 -10.51
CA THR A 102 -4.71 -1.06 -11.73
C THR A 102 -6.02 -1.44 -12.41
N ASP A 103 -6.67 -0.46 -12.99
CA ASP A 103 -7.79 -0.58 -13.91
C ASP A 103 -7.32 -0.70 -15.38
N ASN A 104 -6.01 -0.46 -15.63
CA ASN A 104 -5.43 -0.53 -16.98
C ASN A 104 -3.98 -0.98 -16.91
N ARG A 105 -3.77 -2.26 -17.17
CA ARG A 105 -2.47 -2.92 -17.14
C ARG A 105 -1.46 -2.30 -18.09
N ASN A 106 -1.89 -1.94 -19.30
CA ASN A 106 -0.98 -1.40 -20.33
C ASN A 106 -0.47 0.00 -19.96
N ARG A 107 -1.36 0.87 -19.46
CA ARG A 107 -0.97 2.19 -18.97
C ARG A 107 0.02 2.06 -17.83
N THR A 108 -0.28 1.23 -16.82
CA THR A 108 0.59 1.03 -15.66
C THR A 108 1.93 0.45 -16.05
N ALA A 109 1.99 -0.52 -16.96
CA ALA A 109 3.26 -1.06 -17.47
C ALA A 109 4.13 0.02 -18.13
N GLY A 110 3.50 0.90 -18.93
CA GLY A 110 4.19 2.04 -19.55
C GLY A 110 4.76 3.02 -18.51
N ASP A 111 3.95 3.38 -17.52
CA ASP A 111 4.35 4.30 -16.45
C ASP A 111 5.49 3.71 -15.61
N ILE A 112 5.39 2.45 -15.21
CA ILE A 112 6.43 1.75 -14.43
C ILE A 112 7.74 1.68 -15.24
N ARG A 113 7.67 1.30 -16.52
CA ARG A 113 8.86 1.25 -17.40
C ARG A 113 9.53 2.61 -17.52
N ALA A 114 8.75 3.66 -17.70
CA ALA A 114 9.26 5.03 -17.78
C ALA A 114 9.95 5.46 -16.48
N ILE A 115 9.40 5.09 -15.31
CA ILE A 115 10.00 5.41 -14.01
C ILE A 115 11.32 4.66 -13.84
N PHE A 116 11.37 3.34 -14.10
CA PHE A 116 12.61 2.57 -14.03
C PHE A 116 13.71 3.19 -14.89
N SER A 117 13.41 3.46 -16.16
CA SER A 117 14.37 4.07 -17.09
C SER A 117 14.83 5.45 -16.64
N LYS A 118 13.91 6.31 -16.16
CA LYS A 118 14.23 7.65 -15.68
C LYS A 118 15.14 7.63 -14.45
N CYS A 119 15.00 6.60 -13.61
CA CYS A 119 15.81 6.45 -12.40
C CYS A 119 17.09 5.63 -12.61
N GLY A 120 17.47 5.33 -13.85
CA GLY A 120 18.69 4.57 -14.17
C GLY A 120 18.56 3.06 -13.89
N GLY A 121 17.33 2.56 -13.83
CA GLY A 121 17.01 1.16 -13.69
C GLY A 121 16.44 0.56 -14.98
N ASN A 122 16.06 -0.71 -14.92
CA ASN A 122 15.48 -1.45 -16.03
C ASN A 122 14.31 -2.32 -15.54
N LEU A 123 13.17 -2.24 -16.22
CA LEU A 123 12.05 -3.15 -16.01
C LEU A 123 12.39 -4.50 -16.64
N GLY A 124 12.33 -5.57 -15.86
CA GLY A 124 12.54 -6.93 -16.29
C GLY A 124 11.25 -7.68 -16.59
N GLU A 125 11.38 -8.99 -16.82
CA GLU A 125 10.25 -9.91 -16.94
C GLU A 125 9.83 -10.43 -15.56
N ASN A 126 8.66 -11.04 -15.48
CA ASN A 126 8.22 -11.71 -14.24
C ASN A 126 9.20 -12.82 -13.86
N GLY A 127 9.58 -12.89 -12.61
CA GLY A 127 10.57 -13.84 -12.10
C GLY A 127 12.02 -13.34 -12.17
N SER A 128 12.26 -12.16 -12.73
CA SER A 128 13.63 -11.63 -12.87
C SER A 128 14.32 -11.30 -11.55
N VAL A 129 13.56 -10.96 -10.50
CA VAL A 129 14.08 -10.63 -9.18
C VAL A 129 13.35 -11.31 -8.03
N SER A 130 12.19 -11.92 -8.24
CA SER A 130 11.37 -12.52 -7.18
C SER A 130 12.10 -13.63 -6.42
N PHE A 131 13.04 -14.36 -7.08
CA PHE A 131 13.88 -15.37 -6.42
C PHE A 131 14.81 -14.80 -5.36
N MET A 132 15.05 -13.48 -5.36
CA MET A 132 15.88 -12.77 -4.37
C MET A 132 15.10 -12.39 -3.10
N PHE A 133 13.80 -12.62 -3.08
CA PHE A 133 12.91 -12.17 -2.01
C PHE A 133 12.16 -13.35 -1.39
N ASN A 134 12.07 -13.33 -0.07
CA ASN A 134 11.14 -14.17 0.66
C ASN A 134 9.98 -13.30 1.15
N HIS A 135 8.76 -13.83 1.11
CA HIS A 135 7.57 -13.14 1.57
C HIS A 135 7.18 -13.63 2.95
N TYR A 136 7.32 -12.77 3.95
CA TYR A 136 7.01 -13.07 5.35
C TYR A 136 5.92 -12.16 5.90
N GLY A 137 5.12 -12.70 6.81
CA GLY A 137 4.29 -11.91 7.71
C GLY A 137 5.11 -11.41 8.89
N LYS A 138 4.99 -10.13 9.25
CA LYS A 138 5.66 -9.55 10.42
C LYS A 138 4.65 -9.21 11.50
N ILE A 139 4.83 -9.80 12.69
CA ILE A 139 4.04 -9.50 13.88
C ILE A 139 4.92 -8.72 14.86
N ASN A 140 4.47 -7.53 15.27
CA ASN A 140 5.15 -6.74 16.29
C ASN A 140 4.40 -6.87 17.61
N VAL A 141 5.05 -7.43 18.61
CA VAL A 141 4.50 -7.57 19.97
C VAL A 141 5.16 -6.54 20.88
N PRO A 142 4.40 -5.62 21.50
CA PRO A 142 4.96 -4.66 22.46
C PRO A 142 5.50 -5.40 23.71
N LYS A 143 6.71 -5.04 24.16
CA LYS A 143 7.35 -5.63 25.34
C LYS A 143 6.53 -5.53 26.64
N LYS A 144 5.55 -4.63 26.70
CA LYS A 144 4.66 -4.45 27.86
C LYS A 144 3.59 -5.54 27.98
N ILE A 145 3.33 -6.30 26.93
CA ILE A 145 2.27 -7.32 26.90
C ILE A 145 2.79 -8.63 27.46
N MET A 146 4.05 -8.98 27.13
CA MET A 146 4.62 -10.29 27.45
C MET A 146 6.14 -10.18 27.42
N ASP A 147 6.85 -10.98 28.21
CA ASP A 147 8.30 -11.04 28.13
C ASP A 147 8.79 -11.79 26.89
N PHE A 148 10.08 -11.73 26.64
CA PHE A 148 10.66 -12.30 25.42
C PHE A 148 10.56 -13.84 25.38
N GLU A 149 10.74 -14.52 26.51
CA GLU A 149 10.74 -15.99 26.57
C GLU A 149 9.34 -16.52 26.26
N GLN A 150 8.32 -15.94 26.85
CA GLN A 150 6.91 -16.30 26.58
C GLN A 150 6.52 -16.05 25.12
N ILE A 151 6.95 -14.93 24.53
CA ILE A 151 6.69 -14.63 23.11
C ILE A 151 7.39 -15.66 22.21
N PHE A 152 8.62 -16.02 22.55
CA PHE A 152 9.44 -16.96 21.79
C PHE A 152 8.81 -18.36 21.80
N ASP A 153 8.38 -18.86 22.95
CA ASP A 153 7.72 -20.15 23.07
C ASP A 153 6.43 -20.21 22.24
N ILE A 154 5.56 -19.20 22.36
CA ILE A 154 4.33 -19.09 21.57
C ILE A 154 4.64 -19.01 20.07
N ALA A 155 5.68 -18.28 19.67
CA ALA A 155 6.07 -18.16 18.27
C ALA A 155 6.47 -19.51 17.69
N ILE A 156 7.27 -20.30 18.43
CA ILE A 156 7.66 -21.66 18.02
C ILE A 156 6.42 -22.57 17.92
N GLU A 157 5.54 -22.57 18.92
CA GLU A 157 4.31 -23.35 18.90
C GLU A 157 3.39 -23.00 17.72
N CYS A 158 3.38 -21.73 17.30
CA CYS A 158 2.63 -21.23 16.14
C CYS A 158 3.36 -21.45 14.80
N GLY A 159 4.57 -22.01 14.79
CA GLY A 159 5.34 -22.26 13.57
C GLY A 159 5.94 -21.00 12.96
N ALA A 160 6.27 -19.99 13.75
CA ALA A 160 6.99 -18.82 13.27
C ALA A 160 8.46 -19.15 12.98
N GLU A 161 9.01 -18.53 11.92
CA GLU A 161 10.42 -18.63 11.51
C GLU A 161 11.23 -17.39 11.94
#